data_48728a22df18f0dadf3247f0ba034d7e
#
_entry.id   48728a22df18f0dadf3247f0ba034d7e
#
_cell.length_a   1.000
_cell.length_b   1.000
_cell.length_c   1.000
_cell.angle_alpha   90.00
_cell.angle_beta   90.00
_cell.angle_gamma   90.00
#
_symmetry.space_group_name_H-M   'P 1'
#
loop_
_entity.id
_entity.type
_entity.pdbx_description
1 polymer ?
#
loop_
_entity_poly.entity_id
_entity_poly.type
_entity_poly.pdbx_seq_one_letter_code
_entity_poly.pdbx_strand_id
1 'polypeptide(L)'
;MRVGALRLITLDTCVPGASHGTLCEKRLGWLEAQLDACRNEPVVVALHHPPFTTLIGHMDEIGLLQGADALEALIARHGNVERLICGHLHRAIDVRFGGTIASTSPAPAHQVCLDLVSDAPSAWTLEPPAFRVHAWSARSGRLVTHLAASGRFEGPYPFHDNGALID
;
A
#
# COMPACT_ATOMS: atom_id res chain seq x y z
N MET A 1 -5.43 8.90 12.88
CA MET A 1 -6.36 9.99 12.46
C MET A 1 -7.63 9.37 11.89
N ARG A 2 -8.72 10.16 11.67
CA ARG A 2 -9.92 9.69 10.96
C ARG A 2 -10.04 10.34 9.59
N VAL A 3 -10.47 9.55 8.61
CA VAL A 3 -10.77 10.01 7.24
C VAL A 3 -12.17 9.47 6.90
N GLY A 4 -13.20 10.27 7.12
CA GLY A 4 -14.59 9.81 7.08
C GLY A 4 -14.84 8.69 8.09
N ALA A 5 -15.30 7.53 7.62
CA ALA A 5 -15.52 6.34 8.44
C ALA A 5 -14.24 5.55 8.74
N LEU A 6 -13.16 5.78 7.97
CA LEU A 6 -11.92 5.04 8.13
C LEU A 6 -11.05 5.58 9.27
N ARG A 7 -10.42 4.66 9.98
CA ARG A 7 -9.29 4.94 10.87
C ARG A 7 -7.99 4.74 10.09
N LEU A 8 -7.15 5.77 9.97
CA LEU A 8 -5.80 5.67 9.43
C LEU A 8 -4.81 5.63 10.60
N ILE A 9 -3.99 4.57 10.66
CA ILE A 9 -2.89 4.38 11.60
C ILE A 9 -1.59 4.37 10.80
N THR A 10 -0.65 5.23 11.16
CA THR A 10 0.66 5.32 10.50
C THR A 10 1.75 4.76 11.39
N LEU A 11 2.62 3.94 10.82
CA LEU A 11 3.78 3.35 11.50
C LEU A 11 5.08 3.96 10.98
N ASP A 12 5.94 4.33 11.90
CA ASP A 12 7.32 4.64 11.59
C ASP A 12 8.13 3.35 11.49
N THR A 13 8.71 3.11 10.32
CA THR A 13 9.59 1.98 10.04
C THR A 13 11.03 2.40 9.81
N CYS A 14 11.34 3.70 9.93
CA CYS A 14 12.67 4.23 9.63
C CYS A 14 13.73 3.75 10.63
N VAL A 15 14.91 3.47 10.08
CA VAL A 15 16.16 3.22 10.81
C VAL A 15 17.13 4.35 10.44
N PRO A 16 17.57 5.20 11.39
CA PRO A 16 18.50 6.28 11.07
C PRO A 16 19.76 5.79 10.36
N GLY A 17 20.06 6.37 9.20
CA GLY A 17 21.23 6.02 8.41
C GLY A 17 21.13 4.74 7.58
N ALA A 18 19.97 4.09 7.52
CA ALA A 18 19.74 2.90 6.71
C ALA A 18 18.62 3.10 5.68
N SER A 19 18.67 2.33 4.59
CA SER A 19 17.63 2.32 3.55
C SER A 19 16.50 1.34 3.84
N HIS A 20 16.71 0.37 4.73
CA HIS A 20 15.73 -0.63 5.14
C HIS A 20 14.90 -0.16 6.33
N GLY A 21 13.76 -0.81 6.52
CA GLY A 21 12.88 -0.57 7.65
C GLY A 21 12.95 -1.65 8.73
N THR A 22 12.52 -1.28 9.94
CA THR A 22 12.30 -2.24 11.04
C THR A 22 11.05 -1.87 11.84
N LEU A 23 10.41 -2.88 12.43
CA LEU A 23 9.38 -2.73 13.47
C LEU A 23 9.82 -3.49 14.72
N CYS A 24 10.23 -2.75 15.75
CA CYS A 24 10.55 -3.32 17.04
C CYS A 24 9.29 -3.66 17.85
N GLU A 25 9.42 -4.47 18.89
CA GLU A 25 8.34 -4.87 19.79
C GLU A 25 7.54 -3.67 20.34
N LYS A 26 8.22 -2.57 20.66
CA LYS A 26 7.56 -1.35 21.17
C LYS A 26 6.60 -0.75 20.13
N ARG A 27 7.01 -0.68 18.84
CA ARG A 27 6.17 -0.16 17.76
C ARG A 27 5.01 -1.11 17.44
N LEU A 28 5.26 -2.43 17.47
CA LEU A 28 4.23 -3.46 17.30
C LEU A 28 3.22 -3.44 18.45
N GLY A 29 3.65 -3.37 19.70
CA GLY A 29 2.77 -3.27 20.87
C GLY A 29 1.94 -1.98 20.88
N TRP A 30 2.51 -0.87 20.39
CA TRP A 30 1.74 0.36 20.20
C TRP A 30 0.66 0.17 19.12
N LEU A 31 0.98 -0.47 17.99
CA LEU A 31 0.00 -0.75 16.94
C LEU A 31 -1.13 -1.64 17.47
N GLU A 32 -0.80 -2.71 18.21
CA GLU A 32 -1.78 -3.60 18.82
C GLU A 32 -2.76 -2.83 19.70
N ALA A 33 -2.26 -1.98 20.59
CA ALA A 33 -3.10 -1.14 21.45
C ALA A 33 -4.01 -0.18 20.63
N GLN A 34 -3.52 0.36 19.49
CA GLN A 34 -4.35 1.19 18.62
C GLN A 34 -5.44 0.39 17.91
N LEU A 35 -5.13 -0.81 17.44
CA LEU A 35 -6.09 -1.70 16.77
C LEU A 35 -7.15 -2.21 17.76
N ASP A 36 -6.76 -2.55 18.99
CA ASP A 36 -7.67 -2.95 20.05
C ASP A 36 -8.65 -1.83 20.40
N ALA A 37 -8.19 -0.58 20.43
CA ALA A 37 -9.02 0.58 20.73
C ALA A 37 -10.05 0.91 19.62
N CYS A 38 -9.92 0.34 18.41
CA CYS A 38 -10.80 0.64 17.27
C CYS A 38 -11.33 -0.62 16.57
N ARG A 39 -11.55 -1.72 17.27
CA ARG A 39 -11.99 -3.03 16.71
C ARG A 39 -13.27 -2.96 15.87
N ASN A 40 -14.12 -1.97 16.09
CA ASN A 40 -15.39 -1.80 15.38
C ASN A 40 -15.32 -0.72 14.28
N GLU A 41 -14.13 -0.20 14.00
CA GLU A 41 -13.92 0.80 12.95
C GLU A 41 -13.11 0.16 11.80
N PRO A 42 -13.41 0.45 10.53
CA PRO A 42 -12.55 0.02 9.44
C PRO A 42 -11.21 0.77 9.49
N VAL A 43 -10.12 0.01 9.42
CA VAL A 43 -8.76 0.52 9.60
C VAL A 43 -7.93 0.37 8.33
N VAL A 44 -7.17 1.40 8.00
CA VAL A 44 -6.05 1.33 7.05
C VAL A 44 -4.77 1.57 7.84
N VAL A 45 -3.80 0.67 7.70
CA VAL A 45 -2.47 0.82 8.29
C VAL A 45 -1.51 1.27 7.20
N ALA A 46 -0.77 2.35 7.46
CA ALA A 46 0.21 2.90 6.53
C ALA A 46 1.63 2.82 7.10
N LEU A 47 2.57 2.37 6.29
CA LEU A 47 4.00 2.32 6.61
C LEU A 47 4.82 2.57 5.34
N HIS A 48 6.12 2.90 5.50
CA HIS A 48 6.95 3.18 4.32
C HIS A 48 7.47 1.89 3.68
N HIS A 49 8.17 1.05 4.44
CA HIS A 49 8.82 -0.16 3.92
C HIS A 49 7.82 -1.32 3.84
N PRO A 50 7.64 -1.98 2.68
CA PRO A 50 6.71 -3.09 2.54
C PRO A 50 7.16 -4.30 3.37
N PRO A 51 6.22 -4.95 4.09
CA PRO A 51 6.52 -6.09 4.94
C PRO A 51 6.42 -7.45 4.20
N PHE A 52 6.63 -7.45 2.90
CA PHE A 52 6.50 -8.64 2.04
C PHE A 52 7.53 -8.64 0.93
N THR A 53 7.86 -9.83 0.42
CA THR A 53 8.74 -10.01 -0.73
C THR A 53 8.07 -9.53 -2.01
N THR A 54 8.79 -8.71 -2.77
CA THR A 54 8.31 -8.10 -4.01
C THR A 54 8.81 -8.81 -5.25
N LEU A 55 9.79 -9.70 -5.10
CA LEU A 55 10.56 -10.36 -6.15
C LEU A 55 11.46 -9.41 -6.96
N ILE A 56 11.61 -8.17 -6.52
CA ILE A 56 12.60 -7.22 -7.05
C ILE A 56 13.77 -7.24 -6.07
N GLY A 57 14.81 -8.02 -6.39
CA GLY A 57 15.86 -8.42 -5.44
C GLY A 57 16.46 -7.26 -4.65
N HIS A 58 16.96 -6.22 -5.34
CA HIS A 58 17.57 -5.06 -4.68
C HIS A 58 16.59 -4.24 -3.80
N MET A 59 15.28 -4.34 -4.04
CA MET A 59 14.26 -3.69 -3.20
C MET A 59 13.89 -4.57 -2.00
N ASP A 60 13.94 -5.89 -2.14
CA ASP A 60 13.70 -6.80 -1.03
C ASP A 60 14.81 -6.73 0.02
N GLU A 61 16.05 -6.39 -0.41
CA GLU A 61 17.18 -6.14 0.50
C GLU A 61 17.02 -4.89 1.37
N ILE A 62 16.14 -3.98 1.00
CA ILE A 62 15.87 -2.73 1.72
C ILE A 62 14.40 -2.56 2.12
N GLY A 63 13.61 -3.62 2.09
CA GLY A 63 12.24 -3.66 2.58
C GLY A 63 12.13 -3.56 4.11
N LEU A 64 11.07 -4.09 4.70
CA LEU A 64 10.92 -4.22 6.16
C LEU A 64 11.65 -5.49 6.62
N LEU A 65 12.92 -5.37 7.00
CA LEU A 65 13.79 -6.53 7.31
C LEU A 65 13.54 -7.15 8.69
N GLN A 66 12.89 -6.43 9.59
CA GLN A 66 12.58 -6.93 10.94
C GLN A 66 11.13 -6.60 11.32
N GLY A 67 10.44 -7.58 11.89
CA GLY A 67 9.09 -7.44 12.43
C GLY A 67 7.97 -7.66 11.40
N ALA A 68 8.28 -8.09 10.17
CA ALA A 68 7.27 -8.35 9.13
C ALA A 68 6.32 -9.48 9.53
N ASP A 69 6.84 -10.64 9.97
CA ASP A 69 6.03 -11.79 10.39
C ASP A 69 5.16 -11.46 11.62
N ALA A 70 5.72 -10.72 12.58
CA ALA A 70 4.99 -10.28 13.76
C ALA A 70 3.88 -9.28 13.40
N LEU A 71 4.13 -8.40 12.43
CA LEU A 71 3.10 -7.51 11.89
C LEU A 71 2.02 -8.30 11.19
N GLU A 72 2.35 -9.28 10.36
CA GLU A 72 1.37 -10.12 9.67
C GLU A 72 0.48 -10.88 10.66
N ALA A 73 1.08 -11.50 11.68
CA ALA A 73 0.36 -12.18 12.74
C ALA A 73 -0.55 -11.23 13.54
N LEU A 74 -0.11 -10.00 13.77
CA LEU A 74 -0.91 -8.97 14.43
C LEU A 74 -2.12 -8.56 13.58
N ILE A 75 -1.92 -8.28 12.30
CA ILE A 75 -2.99 -7.93 11.36
C ILE A 75 -4.01 -9.07 11.25
N ALA A 76 -3.57 -10.32 11.18
CA ALA A 76 -4.45 -11.48 11.09
C ALA A 76 -5.44 -11.63 12.26
N ARG A 77 -5.10 -11.07 13.44
CA ARG A 77 -5.98 -11.05 14.63
C ARG A 77 -7.00 -9.90 14.62
N HIS A 78 -6.88 -8.98 13.66
CA HIS A 78 -7.70 -7.76 13.58
C HIS A 78 -8.43 -7.68 12.24
N GLY A 79 -9.53 -8.42 12.12
CA GLY A 79 -10.31 -8.54 10.87
C GLY A 79 -10.95 -7.24 10.36
N ASN A 80 -10.83 -6.14 11.11
CA ASN A 80 -11.24 -4.80 10.71
C ASN A 80 -10.16 -4.00 9.98
N VAL A 81 -8.97 -4.59 9.76
CA VAL A 81 -7.93 -3.97 8.92
C VAL A 81 -8.24 -4.23 7.45
N GLU A 82 -8.72 -3.20 6.78
CA GLU A 82 -9.14 -3.24 5.38
C GLU A 82 -7.94 -3.33 4.41
N ARG A 83 -6.82 -2.71 4.78
CA ARG A 83 -5.61 -2.67 3.94
C ARG A 83 -4.37 -2.21 4.69
N LEU A 84 -3.22 -2.75 4.30
CA LEU A 84 -1.93 -2.11 4.51
C LEU A 84 -1.54 -1.34 3.25
N ILE A 85 -1.07 -0.10 3.41
CA ILE A 85 -0.54 0.70 2.31
C ILE A 85 0.92 1.06 2.57
N CYS A 86 1.76 0.85 1.56
CA CYS A 86 3.19 1.03 1.65
C CYS A 86 3.70 1.96 0.54
N GLY A 87 4.82 2.62 0.81
CA GLY A 87 5.59 3.38 -0.18
C GLY A 87 6.79 2.59 -0.71
N HIS A 88 7.90 3.27 -0.80
CA HIS A 88 9.26 2.79 -1.04
C HIS A 88 9.55 2.26 -2.46
N LEU A 89 8.72 1.40 -3.02
CA LEU A 89 8.98 0.69 -4.28
C LEU A 89 8.63 1.47 -5.54
N HIS A 90 7.84 2.53 -5.42
CA HIS A 90 7.37 3.28 -6.59
C HIS A 90 6.70 2.41 -7.66
N ARG A 91 6.08 1.28 -7.27
CA ARG A 91 5.33 0.37 -8.15
C ARG A 91 4.02 -0.05 -7.51
N ALA A 92 3.02 -0.35 -8.34
CA ALA A 92 1.77 -0.92 -7.88
C ALA A 92 1.93 -2.44 -7.70
N ILE A 93 2.05 -2.87 -6.46
CA ILE A 93 2.13 -4.29 -6.08
C ILE A 93 1.02 -4.56 -5.06
N ASP A 94 0.37 -5.70 -5.17
CA ASP A 94 -0.65 -6.16 -4.23
C ASP A 94 -0.32 -7.57 -3.78
N VAL A 95 -0.31 -7.79 -2.46
CA VAL A 95 0.01 -9.09 -1.83
C VAL A 95 -1.02 -9.40 -0.75
N ARG A 96 -1.44 -10.65 -0.64
CA ARG A 96 -2.25 -11.11 0.49
C ARG A 96 -1.38 -11.11 1.76
N PHE A 97 -1.84 -10.45 2.83
CA PHE A 97 -1.08 -10.25 4.05
C PHE A 97 -2.01 -10.22 5.26
N GLY A 98 -1.84 -11.15 6.20
CA GLY A 98 -2.60 -11.18 7.44
C GLY A 98 -4.14 -11.22 7.27
N GLY A 99 -4.64 -11.82 6.19
CA GLY A 99 -6.08 -11.89 5.91
C GLY A 99 -6.66 -10.70 5.15
N THR A 100 -5.86 -9.63 4.94
CA THR A 100 -6.18 -8.48 4.09
C THR A 100 -5.23 -8.37 2.89
N ILE A 101 -5.13 -7.22 2.27
CA ILE A 101 -4.19 -6.92 1.19
C ILE A 101 -3.18 -5.88 1.68
N ALA A 102 -1.89 -6.17 1.52
CA ALA A 102 -0.84 -5.16 1.57
C ALA A 102 -0.53 -4.67 0.15
N SER A 103 -0.37 -3.38 -0.04
CA SER A 103 -0.15 -2.78 -1.35
C SER A 103 0.89 -1.67 -1.30
N THR A 104 1.71 -1.58 -2.37
CA THR A 104 2.55 -0.42 -2.63
C THR A 104 1.91 0.49 -3.67
N SER A 105 2.36 1.73 -3.73
CA SER A 105 1.90 2.72 -4.72
C SER A 105 3.01 3.06 -5.71
N PRO A 106 2.69 3.28 -6.98
CA PRO A 106 3.62 3.93 -7.89
C PRO A 106 3.91 5.36 -7.43
N ALA A 107 4.98 5.93 -7.96
CA ALA A 107 5.39 7.29 -7.65
C ALA A 107 4.92 8.30 -8.72
N PRO A 108 4.77 9.58 -8.35
CA PRO A 108 4.50 10.65 -9.31
C PRO A 108 5.73 11.08 -10.12
N ALA A 109 6.91 10.52 -9.84
CA ALA A 109 8.17 10.88 -10.49
C ALA A 109 8.72 9.71 -11.34
N HIS A 110 9.48 8.81 -10.73
CA HIS A 110 10.07 7.64 -11.39
C HIS A 110 9.55 6.36 -10.75
N GLN A 111 9.65 5.25 -11.48
CA GLN A 111 9.32 3.93 -10.98
C GLN A 111 10.60 3.09 -10.82
N VAL A 112 10.66 2.21 -9.84
CA VAL A 112 11.69 1.17 -9.79
C VAL A 112 11.51 0.26 -11.01
N CYS A 113 12.57 -0.11 -11.70
CA CYS A 113 12.50 -0.99 -12.87
C CYS A 113 11.87 -2.34 -12.47
N LEU A 114 10.90 -2.80 -13.26
CA LEU A 114 10.32 -4.12 -13.06
C LEU A 114 11.22 -5.18 -13.67
N ASP A 115 12.11 -5.71 -12.86
CA ASP A 115 12.96 -6.84 -13.22
C ASP A 115 12.92 -7.86 -12.07
N LEU A 116 12.48 -9.07 -12.38
CA LEU A 116 12.30 -10.15 -11.41
C LEU A 116 13.46 -11.17 -11.45
N VAL A 117 14.52 -10.87 -12.20
CA VAL A 117 15.76 -11.65 -12.15
C VAL A 117 16.46 -11.38 -10.83
N SER A 118 16.88 -12.45 -10.13
CA SER A 118 17.36 -12.36 -8.74
C SER A 118 18.58 -11.47 -8.53
N ASP A 119 19.42 -11.31 -9.56
CA ASP A 119 20.64 -10.49 -9.57
C ASP A 119 20.53 -9.27 -10.48
N ALA A 120 19.30 -8.87 -10.83
CA ALA A 120 19.05 -7.67 -11.62
C ALA A 120 19.65 -6.42 -10.94
N PRO A 121 20.29 -5.53 -11.71
CA PRO A 121 20.88 -4.32 -11.17
C PRO A 121 19.79 -3.38 -10.64
N SER A 122 20.11 -2.63 -9.58
CA SER A 122 19.23 -1.55 -9.11
C SER A 122 19.07 -0.48 -10.19
N ALA A 123 17.83 -0.33 -10.67
CA ALA A 123 17.51 0.58 -11.76
C ALA A 123 16.13 1.23 -11.58
N TRP A 124 15.92 2.36 -12.23
CA TRP A 124 14.63 3.05 -12.29
C TRP A 124 14.29 3.46 -13.73
N THR A 125 13.03 3.73 -13.98
CA THR A 125 12.50 4.09 -15.30
C THR A 125 11.51 5.25 -15.19
N LEU A 126 11.34 5.98 -16.27
CA LEU A 126 10.34 7.05 -16.41
C LEU A 126 9.01 6.50 -16.99
N GLU A 127 8.54 5.39 -16.44
CA GLU A 127 7.17 4.94 -16.72
C GLU A 127 6.14 6.02 -16.31
N PRO A 128 4.93 5.99 -16.87
CA PRO A 128 3.92 7.00 -16.54
C PRO A 128 3.73 7.15 -15.04
N PRO A 129 3.75 8.39 -14.53
CA PRO A 129 3.53 8.65 -13.11
C PRO A 129 2.10 8.27 -12.72
N ALA A 130 1.95 7.69 -11.54
CA ALA A 130 0.66 7.21 -11.08
C ALA A 130 0.54 7.25 -9.55
N PHE A 131 -0.67 7.03 -9.04
CA PHE A 131 -0.98 6.96 -7.63
C PHE A 131 -2.19 6.05 -7.38
N ARG A 132 -2.42 5.68 -6.12
CA ARG A 132 -3.62 4.94 -5.74
C ARG A 132 -4.63 5.84 -5.04
N VAL A 133 -5.91 5.65 -5.37
CA VAL A 133 -7.04 6.26 -4.68
C VAL A 133 -7.74 5.18 -3.88
N HIS A 134 -7.82 5.36 -2.57
CA HIS A 134 -8.53 4.47 -1.66
C HIS A 134 -9.86 5.12 -1.27
N ALA A 135 -10.98 4.53 -1.66
CA ALA A 135 -12.31 5.04 -1.42
C ALA A 135 -13.12 4.09 -0.54
N TRP A 136 -13.69 4.60 0.55
CA TRP A 136 -14.58 3.84 1.40
C TRP A 136 -16.01 3.89 0.86
N SER A 137 -16.59 2.72 0.60
CA SER A 137 -18.00 2.59 0.24
C SER A 137 -18.84 2.27 1.47
N ALA A 138 -19.56 3.26 1.99
CA ALA A 138 -20.47 3.05 3.11
C ALA A 138 -21.62 2.07 2.75
N ARG A 139 -21.99 1.99 1.46
CA ARG A 139 -23.03 1.07 0.97
C ARG A 139 -22.63 -0.39 1.07
N SER A 140 -21.36 -0.72 0.72
CA SER A 140 -20.86 -2.10 0.74
C SER A 140 -20.06 -2.43 1.99
N GLY A 141 -19.70 -1.42 2.81
CA GLY A 141 -18.80 -1.59 3.95
C GLY A 141 -17.40 -2.08 3.52
N ARG A 142 -16.87 -1.58 2.38
CA ARG A 142 -15.61 -2.05 1.82
C ARG A 142 -14.73 -0.90 1.34
N LEU A 143 -13.43 -1.11 1.41
CA LEU A 143 -12.42 -0.23 0.81
C LEU A 143 -12.20 -0.63 -0.66
N VAL A 144 -12.47 0.30 -1.57
CA VAL A 144 -12.19 0.15 -3.01
C VAL A 144 -10.92 0.92 -3.33
N THR A 145 -10.01 0.29 -4.07
CA THR A 145 -8.76 0.91 -4.46
C THR A 145 -8.67 1.00 -5.99
N HIS A 146 -8.41 2.19 -6.48
CA HIS A 146 -8.16 2.46 -7.90
C HIS A 146 -6.70 2.83 -8.11
N LEU A 147 -6.15 2.42 -9.25
CA LEU A 147 -4.91 2.97 -9.80
C LEU A 147 -5.27 4.09 -10.75
N ALA A 148 -4.66 5.25 -10.59
CA ALA A 148 -4.89 6.42 -11.44
C ALA A 148 -3.56 6.94 -11.97
N ALA A 149 -3.49 7.19 -13.26
CA ALA A 149 -2.34 7.86 -13.86
C ALA A 149 -2.37 9.37 -13.53
N SER A 150 -1.19 9.94 -13.29
CA SER A 150 -1.01 11.38 -13.10
C SER A 150 -0.63 12.02 -14.44
N GLY A 151 -1.44 12.96 -14.93
CA GLY A 151 -1.18 13.63 -16.20
C GLY A 151 -2.41 14.34 -16.74
N ARG A 152 -2.27 14.87 -17.95
CA ARG A 152 -3.40 15.38 -18.73
C ARG A 152 -3.73 14.35 -19.80
N PHE A 153 -4.98 13.94 -19.83
CA PHE A 153 -5.50 12.99 -20.81
C PHE A 153 -6.67 13.64 -21.53
N GLU A 154 -6.85 13.31 -22.79
CA GLU A 154 -8.03 13.73 -23.53
C GLU A 154 -9.28 13.05 -22.94
N GLY A 155 -10.41 13.73 -23.04
CA GLY A 155 -11.69 13.29 -22.48
C GLY A 155 -12.13 14.12 -21.26
N PRO A 156 -13.14 13.68 -20.51
CA PRO A 156 -13.85 12.40 -20.68
C PRO A 156 -14.72 12.37 -21.94
N TYR A 157 -14.73 11.22 -22.62
CA TYR A 157 -15.64 10.95 -23.72
C TYR A 157 -16.84 10.14 -23.20
N PRO A 158 -18.08 10.47 -23.60
CA PRO A 158 -19.25 9.68 -23.21
C PRO A 158 -19.22 8.33 -23.92
N PHE A 159 -19.67 7.26 -23.26
CA PHE A 159 -19.91 5.97 -23.90
C PHE A 159 -21.23 5.92 -24.67
N HIS A 160 -22.13 6.87 -24.44
CA HIS A 160 -23.47 6.91 -25.07
C HIS A 160 -23.75 8.28 -25.60
N ASP A 161 -24.38 8.35 -26.79
CA ASP A 161 -25.01 9.52 -27.35
C ASP A 161 -26.50 9.23 -27.54
N ASN A 162 -27.38 10.10 -27.00
CA ASN A 162 -28.84 9.96 -27.05
C ASN A 162 -29.34 8.56 -26.61
N GLY A 163 -28.66 7.91 -25.67
CA GLY A 163 -29.01 6.58 -25.16
C GLY A 163 -28.45 5.40 -25.98
N ALA A 164 -27.78 5.64 -27.10
CA ALA A 164 -27.09 4.62 -27.88
C ALA A 164 -25.59 4.55 -27.48
N LEU A 165 -25.04 3.34 -27.44
CA LEU A 165 -23.59 3.14 -27.23
C LEU A 165 -22.84 3.73 -28.44
N ILE A 166 -21.78 4.47 -28.17
CA ILE A 166 -20.87 5.00 -29.19
C ILE A 166 -19.76 3.97 -29.39
N ASP A 167 -19.62 3.44 -30.63
CA ASP A 167 -18.54 2.53 -31.04
C ASP A 167 -17.23 3.28 -31.34
#